data_a17da45cfdf6760d2d3d1e8b6214e9cc
#
_entry.id   a17da45cfdf6760d2d3d1e8b6214e9cc
#
_cell.length_a   1.000
_cell.length_b   1.000
_cell.length_c   1.000
_cell.angle_alpha   90.00
_cell.angle_beta   90.00
_cell.angle_gamma   90.00
#
_symmetry.space_group_name_H-M   'P 1'
#
loop_
_entity.id
_entity.type
_entity.pdbx_description
1 polymer ?
#
loop_
_entity_poly.entity_id
_entity_poly.type
_entity_poly.pdbx_seq_one_letter_code
_entity_poly.pdbx_strand_id
1 'polypeptide(L)'
;LYTDTPKFTNDRPALRSYFAAMVTLYLLAARFSEMYGNTMNMETMSKNIYDYMMLYKDKIAVYDEQMMELAEMYKHANSITFVGDSDEQSSCNFAVSKVIEVTGIHSKCDDSEEYGHINYFNHYVSTNPVFFIANSLNSNMSRVLETIKQSIAVGRPTYLMINENSEIEDIEGLNKIMLPSVEDDVLQPLGSYIPATILANHISDLLDEPLFRGNIYPDGFNTIRNSKIVVYGEDGNEIIS
;
A
#
# COMPACT_ATOMS: atom_id res chain seq x y z
N LEU A 1 -0.62 15.42 -19.08
CA LEU A 1 -0.30 15.58 -17.66
C LEU A 1 1.15 15.17 -17.43
N TYR A 2 1.96 16.08 -16.93
CA TYR A 2 3.36 15.82 -16.64
C TYR A 2 3.49 15.54 -15.14
N THR A 3 3.93 14.34 -14.79
CA THR A 3 4.05 13.86 -13.39
C THR A 3 5.49 13.63 -13.01
N ASP A 4 6.41 14.48 -13.51
CA ASP A 4 7.84 14.34 -13.20
C ASP A 4 8.11 14.64 -11.73
N THR A 5 8.90 13.79 -11.10
CA THR A 5 9.31 13.95 -9.71
C THR A 5 10.82 14.13 -9.61
N PRO A 6 11.32 14.98 -8.70
CA PRO A 6 12.75 15.14 -8.50
C PRO A 6 13.43 13.79 -8.26
N LYS A 7 14.53 13.52 -8.96
CA LYS A 7 15.37 12.35 -8.70
C LYS A 7 16.23 12.65 -7.47
N PHE A 8 16.16 11.78 -6.47
CA PHE A 8 17.11 11.75 -5.37
C PHE A 8 18.07 10.58 -5.58
N THR A 9 19.26 10.68 -5.02
CA THR A 9 20.39 9.79 -5.29
C THR A 9 20.29 8.40 -4.67
N ASN A 10 19.19 8.05 -4.00
CA ASN A 10 19.07 6.77 -3.33
C ASN A 10 18.38 5.75 -4.25
N ASP A 11 19.02 4.60 -4.42
CA ASP A 11 18.56 3.47 -5.23
C ASP A 11 17.39 2.69 -4.59
N ARG A 12 16.61 3.32 -3.71
CA ARG A 12 15.48 2.69 -3.04
C ARG A 12 14.21 2.75 -3.89
N PRO A 13 13.25 1.80 -3.70
CA PRO A 13 12.04 1.74 -4.52
C PRO A 13 11.31 3.08 -4.56
N ALA A 14 10.97 3.51 -5.77
CA ALA A 14 10.39 4.83 -5.98
C ALA A 14 8.95 4.91 -5.48
N LEU A 15 8.75 5.40 -4.24
CA LEU A 15 7.42 5.74 -3.72
C LEU A 15 6.87 7.02 -4.36
N ARG A 16 7.77 7.94 -4.73
CA ARG A 16 7.43 9.29 -5.19
C ARG A 16 6.66 9.31 -6.50
N SER A 17 7.00 8.46 -7.45
CA SER A 17 6.28 8.38 -8.72
C SER A 17 4.84 7.91 -8.53
N TYR A 18 4.62 6.95 -7.65
CA TYR A 18 3.28 6.50 -7.27
C TYR A 18 2.50 7.63 -6.59
N PHE A 19 3.08 8.26 -5.58
CA PHE A 19 2.47 9.39 -4.89
C PHE A 19 2.14 10.54 -5.85
N ALA A 20 3.07 10.92 -6.73
CA ALA A 20 2.83 11.96 -7.73
C ALA A 20 1.70 11.62 -8.69
N ALA A 21 1.59 10.35 -9.11
CA ALA A 21 0.48 9.89 -9.93
C ALA A 21 -0.86 10.01 -9.18
N MET A 22 -0.92 9.59 -7.93
CA MET A 22 -2.10 9.72 -7.08
C MET A 22 -2.50 11.19 -6.91
N VAL A 23 -1.57 12.07 -6.51
CA VAL A 23 -1.82 13.52 -6.38
C VAL A 23 -2.34 14.11 -7.68
N THR A 24 -1.78 13.71 -8.82
CA THR A 24 -2.24 14.18 -10.13
C THR A 24 -3.69 13.81 -10.40
N LEU A 25 -4.09 12.58 -10.05
CA LEU A 25 -5.48 12.13 -10.21
C LEU A 25 -6.43 12.90 -9.29
N TYR A 26 -6.06 13.15 -8.03
CA TYR A 26 -6.86 13.96 -7.11
C TYR A 26 -7.03 15.39 -7.61
N LEU A 27 -5.95 16.02 -8.09
CA LEU A 27 -6.02 17.36 -8.64
C LEU A 27 -6.86 17.41 -9.93
N LEU A 28 -6.79 16.38 -10.76
CA LEU A 28 -7.63 16.26 -11.94
C LEU A 28 -9.11 16.15 -11.55
N ALA A 29 -9.43 15.31 -10.57
CA ALA A 29 -10.80 15.17 -10.05
C ALA A 29 -11.30 16.50 -9.46
N ALA A 30 -10.47 17.21 -8.68
CA ALA A 30 -10.80 18.53 -8.15
C ALA A 30 -11.06 19.55 -9.28
N ARG A 31 -10.28 19.51 -10.37
CA ARG A 31 -10.49 20.36 -11.53
C ARG A 31 -11.82 20.07 -12.22
N PHE A 32 -12.19 18.81 -12.39
CA PHE A 32 -13.52 18.47 -12.91
C PHE A 32 -14.63 18.96 -11.97
N SER A 33 -14.49 18.75 -10.67
CA SER A 33 -15.45 19.23 -9.66
C SER A 33 -15.68 20.74 -9.81
N GLU A 34 -14.59 21.52 -9.90
CA GLU A 34 -14.64 22.95 -10.11
C GLU A 34 -15.36 23.35 -11.41
N MET A 35 -15.06 22.65 -12.52
CA MET A 35 -15.71 22.88 -13.82
C MET A 35 -17.23 22.63 -13.81
N TYR A 36 -17.70 21.72 -12.96
CA TYR A 36 -19.13 21.44 -12.76
C TYR A 36 -19.77 22.31 -11.68
N GLY A 37 -19.05 23.32 -11.15
CA GLY A 37 -19.58 24.30 -10.19
C GLY A 37 -19.68 23.78 -8.74
N ASN A 38 -19.00 22.68 -8.43
CA ASN A 38 -18.92 22.18 -7.06
C ASN A 38 -17.89 22.98 -6.22
N THR A 39 -17.94 22.81 -4.90
CA THR A 39 -17.09 23.53 -3.96
C THR A 39 -15.65 23.06 -3.94
N MET A 40 -15.39 21.79 -4.24
CA MET A 40 -14.04 21.24 -4.30
C MET A 40 -13.31 21.78 -5.53
N ASN A 41 -12.16 22.42 -5.31
CA ASN A 41 -11.31 22.97 -6.36
C ASN A 41 -9.85 22.58 -6.14
N MET A 42 -8.99 22.87 -7.13
CA MET A 42 -7.57 22.47 -7.09
C MET A 42 -6.80 23.08 -5.91
N GLU A 43 -7.09 24.31 -5.52
CA GLU A 43 -6.39 24.97 -4.40
C GLU A 43 -6.74 24.27 -3.07
N THR A 44 -8.03 24.05 -2.83
CA THR A 44 -8.51 23.34 -1.63
C THR A 44 -7.94 21.92 -1.58
N MET A 45 -8.00 21.17 -2.68
CA MET A 45 -7.46 19.81 -2.76
C MET A 45 -5.95 19.81 -2.50
N SER A 46 -5.20 20.72 -3.11
CA SER A 46 -3.75 20.82 -2.89
C SER A 46 -3.41 21.07 -1.42
N LYS A 47 -4.15 21.97 -0.78
CA LYS A 47 -3.98 22.26 0.65
C LYS A 47 -4.29 21.03 1.51
N ASN A 48 -5.41 20.37 1.26
CA ASN A 48 -5.82 19.18 2.03
C ASN A 48 -4.80 18.05 1.91
N ILE A 49 -4.28 17.79 0.69
CA ILE A 49 -3.21 16.81 0.46
C ILE A 49 -1.95 17.19 1.24
N TYR A 50 -1.53 18.46 1.17
CA TYR A 50 -0.35 18.92 1.89
C TYR A 50 -0.50 18.76 3.40
N ASP A 51 -1.61 19.24 3.97
CA ASP A 51 -1.89 19.17 5.40
C ASP A 51 -1.91 17.70 5.87
N TYR A 52 -2.56 16.81 5.12
CA TYR A 52 -2.61 15.38 5.42
C TYR A 52 -1.22 14.74 5.40
N MET A 53 -0.40 15.05 4.42
CA MET A 53 0.95 14.49 4.33
C MET A 53 1.89 15.04 5.43
N MET A 54 1.63 16.24 5.95
CA MET A 54 2.36 16.75 7.11
C MET A 54 2.08 15.92 8.38
N LEU A 55 0.87 15.40 8.55
CA LEU A 55 0.55 14.48 9.66
C LEU A 55 1.37 13.18 9.56
N TYR A 56 1.53 12.63 8.35
CA TYR A 56 2.41 11.46 8.15
C TYR A 56 3.86 11.77 8.47
N LYS A 57 4.36 12.93 8.05
CA LYS A 57 5.74 13.36 8.36
C LYS A 57 6.02 13.32 9.86
N ASP A 58 5.08 13.76 10.67
CA ASP A 58 5.24 13.81 12.13
C ASP A 58 5.22 12.40 12.77
N LYS A 59 4.66 11.40 12.06
CA LYS A 59 4.58 10.02 12.52
C LYS A 59 5.68 9.10 11.98
N ILE A 60 6.51 9.55 11.05
CA ILE A 60 7.53 8.69 10.41
C ILE A 60 8.43 8.01 11.44
N ALA A 61 8.87 8.71 12.48
CA ALA A 61 9.74 8.12 13.50
C ALA A 61 9.06 6.98 14.29
N VAL A 62 7.76 7.13 14.56
CA VAL A 62 6.95 6.10 15.23
C VAL A 62 6.78 4.88 14.31
N TYR A 63 6.48 5.11 13.03
CA TYR A 63 6.39 4.00 12.08
C TYR A 63 7.74 3.31 11.86
N ASP A 64 8.83 4.07 11.83
CA ASP A 64 10.17 3.51 11.66
C ASP A 64 10.48 2.51 12.76
N GLU A 65 10.25 2.87 14.03
CA GLU A 65 10.44 2.00 15.20
C GLU A 65 9.51 0.78 15.17
N GLN A 66 8.20 0.99 15.00
CA GLN A 66 7.22 -0.10 14.97
C GLN A 66 7.47 -1.09 13.83
N MET A 67 7.80 -0.58 12.65
CA MET A 67 8.04 -1.44 11.49
C MET A 67 9.38 -2.17 11.57
N MET A 68 10.39 -1.61 12.25
CA MET A 68 11.62 -2.33 12.54
C MET A 68 11.35 -3.55 13.44
N GLU A 69 10.55 -3.40 14.50
CA GLU A 69 10.17 -4.52 15.35
C GLU A 69 9.45 -5.63 14.57
N LEU A 70 8.51 -5.24 13.72
CA LEU A 70 7.77 -6.18 12.85
C LEU A 70 8.68 -6.82 11.80
N ALA A 71 9.64 -6.08 11.27
CA ALA A 71 10.61 -6.61 10.33
C ALA A 71 11.48 -7.70 10.95
N GLU A 72 11.96 -7.50 12.17
CA GLU A 72 12.70 -8.53 12.91
C GLU A 72 11.87 -9.81 13.10
N MET A 73 10.57 -9.68 13.39
CA MET A 73 9.68 -10.84 13.57
C MET A 73 9.40 -11.58 12.27
N TYR A 74 9.26 -10.86 11.13
CA TYR A 74 8.70 -11.43 9.90
C TYR A 74 9.66 -11.48 8.72
N LYS A 75 10.94 -11.12 8.88
CA LYS A 75 11.94 -11.20 7.80
C LYS A 75 12.10 -12.59 7.16
N HIS A 76 11.67 -13.64 7.85
CA HIS A 76 11.67 -15.01 7.35
C HIS A 76 10.25 -15.58 7.17
N ALA A 77 9.23 -14.75 7.13
CA ALA A 77 7.88 -15.19 6.83
C ALA A 77 7.80 -15.80 5.42
N ASN A 78 7.02 -16.87 5.27
CA ASN A 78 6.79 -17.45 3.94
C ASN A 78 5.91 -16.55 3.06
N SER A 79 5.02 -15.80 3.70
CA SER A 79 4.18 -14.81 3.01
C SER A 79 3.73 -13.70 3.95
N ILE A 80 3.47 -12.54 3.37
CA ILE A 80 2.82 -11.41 4.03
C ILE A 80 1.55 -11.08 3.24
N THR A 81 0.40 -11.09 3.91
CA THR A 81 -0.88 -10.79 3.27
C THR A 81 -1.35 -9.40 3.67
N PHE A 82 -1.86 -8.66 2.70
CA PHE A 82 -2.58 -7.40 2.93
C PHE A 82 -4.04 -7.59 2.58
N VAL A 83 -4.92 -6.93 3.34
CA VAL A 83 -6.36 -6.97 3.12
C VAL A 83 -6.89 -5.54 3.14
N GLY A 84 -7.61 -5.17 2.10
CA GLY A 84 -8.21 -3.82 2.01
C GLY A 84 -9.38 -3.79 1.06
N ASP A 85 -10.44 -3.16 1.51
CA ASP A 85 -11.68 -3.03 0.75
C ASP A 85 -11.76 -1.66 0.07
N SER A 86 -12.52 -1.58 -1.02
CA SER A 86 -12.79 -0.34 -1.74
C SER A 86 -11.50 0.43 -2.09
N ASP A 87 -11.37 1.67 -1.64
CA ASP A 87 -10.25 2.55 -1.96
C ASP A 87 -8.92 2.04 -1.38
N GLU A 88 -8.96 1.34 -0.23
CA GLU A 88 -7.77 0.79 0.41
C GLU A 88 -7.17 -0.41 -0.33
N GLN A 89 -7.91 -1.02 -1.26
CA GLN A 89 -7.35 -2.07 -2.10
C GLN A 89 -6.17 -1.56 -2.93
N SER A 90 -6.18 -0.29 -3.33
CA SER A 90 -5.06 0.34 -4.03
C SER A 90 -3.80 0.42 -3.16
N SER A 91 -3.95 0.77 -1.89
CA SER A 91 -2.88 0.81 -0.89
C SER A 91 -2.32 -0.57 -0.61
N CYS A 92 -3.20 -1.57 -0.48
CA CYS A 92 -2.81 -2.97 -0.30
C CYS A 92 -2.01 -3.51 -1.50
N ASN A 93 -2.47 -3.28 -2.71
CA ASN A 93 -1.75 -3.68 -3.93
C ASN A 93 -0.36 -3.02 -4.02
N PHE A 94 -0.27 -1.75 -3.63
CA PHE A 94 1.02 -1.05 -3.61
C PHE A 94 1.94 -1.63 -2.53
N ALA A 95 1.44 -1.91 -1.32
CA ALA A 95 2.19 -2.56 -0.25
C ALA A 95 2.73 -3.93 -0.68
N VAL A 96 1.89 -4.76 -1.29
CA VAL A 96 2.29 -6.06 -1.89
C VAL A 96 3.43 -5.89 -2.86
N SER A 97 3.30 -4.94 -3.80
CA SER A 97 4.34 -4.69 -4.79
C SER A 97 5.67 -4.34 -4.13
N LYS A 98 5.66 -3.49 -3.10
CA LYS A 98 6.88 -3.09 -2.39
C LYS A 98 7.50 -4.24 -1.61
N VAL A 99 6.70 -5.06 -0.92
CA VAL A 99 7.23 -6.26 -0.25
C VAL A 99 7.94 -7.17 -1.26
N ILE A 100 7.30 -7.50 -2.37
CA ILE A 100 7.89 -8.40 -3.38
C ILE A 100 9.14 -7.79 -4.01
N GLU A 101 9.08 -6.50 -4.40
CA GLU A 101 10.18 -5.80 -5.10
C GLU A 101 11.47 -5.75 -4.29
N VAL A 102 11.37 -5.55 -2.97
CA VAL A 102 12.55 -5.31 -2.15
C VAL A 102 12.98 -6.49 -1.31
N THR A 103 12.08 -7.42 -0.99
CA THR A 103 12.38 -8.56 -0.10
C THR A 103 12.36 -9.91 -0.81
N GLY A 104 11.65 -10.02 -1.92
CA GLY A 104 11.36 -11.29 -2.57
C GLY A 104 10.39 -12.20 -1.80
N ILE A 105 9.88 -11.78 -0.64
CA ILE A 105 8.88 -12.52 0.12
C ILE A 105 7.57 -12.53 -0.68
N HIS A 106 6.93 -13.69 -0.78
CA HIS A 106 5.62 -13.79 -1.41
C HIS A 106 4.62 -12.90 -0.68
N SER A 107 3.90 -12.08 -1.42
CA SER A 107 2.86 -11.23 -0.84
C SER A 107 1.64 -11.21 -1.74
N LYS A 108 0.47 -11.01 -1.15
CA LYS A 108 -0.80 -10.90 -1.87
C LYS A 108 -1.70 -9.84 -1.24
N CYS A 109 -2.61 -9.33 -2.04
CA CYS A 109 -3.71 -8.47 -1.61
C CYS A 109 -5.02 -9.22 -1.84
N ASP A 110 -5.87 -9.22 -0.83
CA ASP A 110 -7.25 -9.71 -0.91
C ASP A 110 -8.20 -8.57 -0.44
N ASP A 111 -9.46 -8.64 -0.80
CA ASP A 111 -10.50 -7.95 -0.06
C ASP A 111 -10.94 -8.79 1.17
N SER A 112 -11.73 -8.20 2.06
CA SER A 112 -12.15 -8.87 3.30
C SER A 112 -13.02 -10.10 3.04
N GLU A 113 -13.81 -10.13 1.97
CA GLU A 113 -14.66 -11.24 1.59
C GLU A 113 -13.83 -12.43 1.09
N GLU A 114 -12.95 -12.21 0.10
CA GLU A 114 -12.05 -13.24 -0.43
C GLU A 114 -11.11 -13.77 0.66
N TYR A 115 -10.56 -12.86 1.48
CA TYR A 115 -9.72 -13.28 2.59
C TYR A 115 -10.47 -14.19 3.55
N GLY A 116 -11.66 -13.81 3.98
CA GLY A 116 -12.50 -14.60 4.89
C GLY A 116 -12.93 -15.95 4.30
N HIS A 117 -12.99 -16.06 2.96
CA HIS A 117 -13.46 -17.25 2.29
C HIS A 117 -12.42 -18.39 2.27
N ILE A 118 -11.14 -18.09 2.00
CA ILE A 118 -10.14 -19.14 1.71
C ILE A 118 -8.90 -19.10 2.60
N ASN A 119 -8.60 -17.99 3.29
CA ASN A 119 -7.29 -17.82 3.93
C ASN A 119 -7.09 -18.66 5.20
N TYR A 120 -8.14 -19.13 5.84
CA TYR A 120 -8.01 -20.02 6.99
C TYR A 120 -7.57 -21.45 6.62
N PHE A 121 -7.60 -21.82 5.33
CA PHE A 121 -7.06 -23.12 4.85
C PHE A 121 -5.54 -23.08 4.64
N ASN A 122 -4.90 -21.93 4.72
CA ASN A 122 -3.47 -21.80 4.49
C ASN A 122 -2.66 -22.48 5.59
N HIS A 123 -1.54 -23.10 5.19
CA HIS A 123 -0.53 -23.58 6.14
C HIS A 123 0.27 -22.42 6.74
N TYR A 124 0.98 -22.69 7.84
CA TYR A 124 1.91 -21.74 8.48
C TYR A 124 1.24 -20.44 8.94
N VAL A 125 0.00 -20.52 9.39
CA VAL A 125 -0.78 -19.35 9.82
C VAL A 125 -0.06 -18.53 10.90
N SER A 126 0.60 -19.19 11.87
CA SER A 126 1.29 -18.53 13.00
C SER A 126 2.56 -17.76 12.63
N THR A 127 3.11 -17.98 11.44
CA THR A 127 4.35 -17.33 10.98
C THR A 127 4.12 -16.34 9.83
N ASN A 128 2.92 -16.30 9.28
CA ASN A 128 2.55 -15.48 8.14
C ASN A 128 1.59 -14.37 8.58
N PRO A 129 2.07 -13.14 8.79
CA PRO A 129 1.23 -12.06 9.26
C PRO A 129 0.22 -11.61 8.20
N VAL A 130 -0.89 -11.03 8.68
CA VAL A 130 -1.84 -10.32 7.85
C VAL A 130 -1.99 -8.89 8.34
N PHE A 131 -2.00 -7.95 7.41
CA PHE A 131 -2.20 -6.52 7.63
C PHE A 131 -3.48 -6.07 6.95
N PHE A 132 -4.47 -5.71 7.75
CA PHE A 132 -5.67 -5.06 7.26
C PHE A 132 -5.39 -3.57 7.16
N ILE A 133 -5.70 -2.96 6.02
CA ILE A 133 -5.72 -1.51 5.84
C ILE A 133 -7.18 -1.12 5.69
N ALA A 134 -7.69 -0.37 6.64
CA ALA A 134 -9.11 -0.06 6.70
C ALA A 134 -9.37 1.42 7.01
N ASN A 135 -10.47 1.90 6.46
CA ASN A 135 -11.05 3.18 6.76
C ASN A 135 -12.29 2.97 7.62
N SER A 136 -12.36 3.61 8.78
CA SER A 136 -13.50 3.46 9.69
C SER A 136 -14.84 3.91 9.09
N LEU A 137 -14.79 4.76 8.06
CA LEU A 137 -15.99 5.23 7.34
C LEU A 137 -16.42 4.28 6.21
N ASN A 138 -15.63 3.23 5.94
CA ASN A 138 -15.98 2.24 4.95
C ASN A 138 -17.22 1.46 5.36
N SER A 139 -18.18 1.32 4.47
CA SER A 139 -19.42 0.56 4.69
C SER A 139 -19.18 -0.93 5.02
N ASN A 140 -18.02 -1.46 4.62
CA ASN A 140 -17.63 -2.85 4.85
C ASN A 140 -16.91 -3.06 6.20
N MET A 141 -16.81 -2.06 7.05
CA MET A 141 -16.04 -2.15 8.31
C MET A 141 -16.48 -3.31 9.21
N SER A 142 -17.78 -3.62 9.24
CA SER A 142 -18.31 -4.77 10.00
C SER A 142 -17.74 -6.10 9.49
N ARG A 143 -17.60 -6.25 8.16
CA ARG A 143 -17.00 -7.44 7.54
C ARG A 143 -15.50 -7.52 7.81
N VAL A 144 -14.81 -6.41 7.74
CA VAL A 144 -13.38 -6.31 8.10
C VAL A 144 -13.16 -6.79 9.54
N LEU A 145 -13.95 -6.32 10.50
CA LEU A 145 -13.83 -6.72 11.92
C LEU A 145 -14.14 -8.20 12.13
N GLU A 146 -15.16 -8.74 11.45
CA GLU A 146 -15.46 -10.16 11.48
C GLU A 146 -14.29 -11.00 10.97
N THR A 147 -13.70 -10.61 9.85
CA THR A 147 -12.58 -11.30 9.20
C THR A 147 -11.30 -11.20 10.06
N ILE A 148 -11.08 -10.07 10.72
CA ILE A 148 -10.01 -9.91 11.74
C ILE A 148 -10.17 -10.93 12.86
N LYS A 149 -11.37 -11.07 13.43
CA LYS A 149 -11.66 -12.03 14.50
C LYS A 149 -11.41 -13.47 14.04
N GLN A 150 -11.81 -13.80 12.82
CA GLN A 150 -11.53 -15.12 12.22
C GLN A 150 -10.02 -15.36 12.07
N SER A 151 -9.28 -14.34 11.60
CA SER A 151 -7.83 -14.41 11.44
C SER A 151 -7.11 -14.69 12.76
N ILE A 152 -7.50 -13.99 13.81
CA ILE A 152 -6.97 -14.19 15.17
C ILE A 152 -7.33 -15.59 15.70
N ALA A 153 -8.58 -16.01 15.50
CA ALA A 153 -9.08 -17.29 15.99
C ALA A 153 -8.31 -18.50 15.40
N VAL A 154 -7.77 -18.39 14.18
CA VAL A 154 -6.92 -19.44 13.59
C VAL A 154 -5.43 -19.29 13.99
N GLY A 155 -5.10 -18.34 14.87
CA GLY A 155 -3.75 -18.15 15.39
C GLY A 155 -2.83 -17.34 14.48
N ARG A 156 -3.36 -16.53 13.57
CA ARG A 156 -2.57 -15.70 12.66
C ARG A 156 -2.21 -14.37 13.32
N PRO A 157 -0.94 -13.93 13.27
CA PRO A 157 -0.55 -12.57 13.66
C PRO A 157 -1.32 -11.55 12.80
N THR A 158 -2.18 -10.76 13.45
CA THR A 158 -3.14 -9.89 12.78
C THR A 158 -2.91 -8.45 13.20
N TYR A 159 -2.77 -7.59 12.21
CA TYR A 159 -2.52 -6.16 12.33
C TYR A 159 -3.61 -5.37 11.62
N LEU A 160 -4.01 -4.25 12.21
CA LEU A 160 -4.95 -3.32 11.60
C LEU A 160 -4.33 -1.93 11.53
N MET A 161 -4.15 -1.44 10.31
CA MET A 161 -3.79 -0.05 9.99
C MET A 161 -5.10 0.74 9.85
N ILE A 162 -5.35 1.65 10.78
CA ILE A 162 -6.61 2.39 10.87
C ILE A 162 -6.39 3.81 11.42
N ASN A 163 -7.25 4.74 11.05
CA ASN A 163 -7.18 6.13 11.51
C ASN A 163 -7.30 6.26 13.04
N GLU A 164 -6.56 7.20 13.62
CA GLU A 164 -6.56 7.47 15.06
C GLU A 164 -7.93 7.85 15.64
N ASN A 165 -8.77 8.49 14.84
CA ASN A 165 -10.11 8.89 15.24
C ASN A 165 -11.17 7.78 15.06
N SER A 166 -10.74 6.56 14.72
CA SER A 166 -11.65 5.44 14.53
C SER A 166 -12.10 4.86 15.86
N GLU A 167 -13.40 4.77 16.05
CA GLU A 167 -14.02 4.06 17.17
C GLU A 167 -14.28 2.60 16.75
N ILE A 168 -13.41 1.70 17.14
CA ILE A 168 -13.60 0.26 16.95
C ILE A 168 -13.56 -0.45 18.30
N GLU A 169 -14.30 -1.55 18.40
CA GLU A 169 -14.29 -2.40 19.57
C GLU A 169 -12.87 -2.89 19.92
N ASP A 170 -12.63 -3.18 21.19
CA ASP A 170 -11.39 -3.81 21.59
C ASP A 170 -11.45 -5.31 21.29
N ILE A 171 -10.49 -5.78 20.47
CA ILE A 171 -10.42 -7.18 20.04
C ILE A 171 -9.13 -7.77 20.60
N GLU A 172 -9.25 -8.75 21.48
CA GLU A 172 -8.10 -9.45 22.03
C GLU A 172 -7.23 -10.09 20.94
N GLY A 173 -5.94 -9.84 20.98
CA GLY A 173 -4.99 -10.36 19.97
C GLY A 173 -4.85 -9.50 18.72
N LEU A 174 -5.61 -8.41 18.59
CA LEU A 174 -5.43 -7.45 17.49
C LEU A 174 -4.34 -6.43 17.82
N ASN A 175 -3.38 -6.30 16.91
CA ASN A 175 -2.36 -5.24 16.96
C ASN A 175 -2.79 -4.08 16.05
N LYS A 176 -2.79 -2.86 16.59
CA LYS A 176 -3.21 -1.66 15.85
C LYS A 176 -2.00 -0.82 15.45
N ILE A 177 -1.98 -0.38 14.20
CA ILE A 177 -1.04 0.62 13.66
C ILE A 177 -1.88 1.85 13.33
N MET A 178 -1.67 2.92 14.10
CA MET A 178 -2.54 4.10 14.03
C MET A 178 -2.10 5.02 12.89
N LEU A 179 -2.95 5.17 11.90
CA LEU A 179 -2.78 6.11 10.80
C LEU A 179 -3.26 7.51 11.21
N PRO A 180 -2.73 8.60 10.61
CA PRO A 180 -3.25 9.93 10.87
C PRO A 180 -4.74 10.03 10.60
N SER A 181 -5.42 10.80 11.45
CA SER A 181 -6.82 11.15 11.22
C SER A 181 -6.98 11.99 9.97
N VAL A 182 -8.05 11.76 9.25
CA VAL A 182 -8.41 12.53 8.07
C VAL A 182 -9.87 12.96 8.16
N GLU A 183 -10.17 14.22 7.81
CA GLU A 183 -11.55 14.70 7.76
C GLU A 183 -12.28 14.24 6.49
N ASP A 184 -11.53 14.16 5.39
CA ASP A 184 -11.99 13.66 4.10
C ASP A 184 -11.32 12.29 3.87
N ASP A 185 -12.09 11.22 4.07
CA ASP A 185 -11.63 9.83 3.96
C ASP A 185 -11.08 9.47 2.58
N VAL A 186 -11.52 10.19 1.56
CA VAL A 186 -11.00 10.08 0.19
C VAL A 186 -9.47 10.23 0.13
N LEU A 187 -8.84 10.96 1.07
CA LEU A 187 -7.39 11.16 1.08
C LEU A 187 -6.61 10.01 1.72
N GLN A 188 -7.26 9.12 2.45
CA GLN A 188 -6.57 8.06 3.20
C GLN A 188 -5.64 7.20 2.31
N PRO A 189 -6.03 6.78 1.09
CA PRO A 189 -5.16 5.97 0.24
C PRO A 189 -3.84 6.63 -0.16
N LEU A 190 -3.71 7.96 -0.02
CA LEU A 190 -2.46 8.67 -0.29
C LEU A 190 -1.33 8.32 0.69
N GLY A 191 -1.65 7.82 1.88
CA GLY A 191 -0.68 7.58 2.93
C GLY A 191 -0.77 6.22 3.62
N SER A 192 -1.90 5.52 3.55
CA SER A 192 -2.15 4.29 4.30
C SER A 192 -1.17 3.15 3.99
N TYR A 193 -0.51 3.17 2.84
CA TYR A 193 0.54 2.21 2.46
C TYR A 193 1.93 2.53 3.08
N ILE A 194 2.14 3.72 3.67
CA ILE A 194 3.45 4.17 4.13
C ILE A 194 4.06 3.23 5.17
N PRO A 195 3.34 2.80 6.24
CA PRO A 195 3.93 1.88 7.21
C PRO A 195 4.36 0.55 6.57
N ALA A 196 3.57 0.01 5.65
CA ALA A 196 3.91 -1.23 4.95
C ALA A 196 5.17 -1.10 4.08
N THR A 197 5.42 0.08 3.51
CA THR A 197 6.63 0.32 2.72
C THR A 197 7.87 0.48 3.60
N ILE A 198 7.73 1.02 4.81
CA ILE A 198 8.79 1.08 5.82
C ILE A 198 9.13 -0.34 6.28
N LEU A 199 8.12 -1.16 6.57
CA LEU A 199 8.29 -2.57 6.92
C LEU A 199 9.10 -3.32 5.84
N ALA A 200 8.71 -3.20 4.57
CA ALA A 200 9.40 -3.84 3.47
C ALA A 200 10.86 -3.41 3.36
N ASN A 201 11.14 -2.12 3.59
CA ASN A 201 12.50 -1.60 3.59
C ASN A 201 13.36 -2.19 4.73
N HIS A 202 12.83 -2.24 5.95
CA HIS A 202 13.56 -2.82 7.09
C HIS A 202 13.81 -4.32 6.89
N ILE A 203 12.84 -5.07 6.36
CA ILE A 203 13.05 -6.48 6.03
C ILE A 203 14.19 -6.63 5.01
N SER A 204 14.22 -5.81 3.97
CA SER A 204 15.28 -5.83 2.96
C SER A 204 16.66 -5.55 3.58
N ASP A 205 16.74 -4.52 4.43
CA ASP A 205 17.97 -4.15 5.12
C ASP A 205 18.45 -5.28 6.06
N LEU A 206 17.55 -5.92 6.81
CA LEU A 206 17.87 -7.04 7.72
C LEU A 206 18.31 -8.33 6.99
N LEU A 207 17.84 -8.53 5.76
CA LEU A 207 18.21 -9.68 4.94
C LEU A 207 19.43 -9.41 4.07
N ASP A 208 19.95 -8.18 4.07
CA ASP A 208 20.99 -7.73 3.13
C ASP A 208 20.63 -8.02 1.66
N GLU A 209 19.32 -7.95 1.36
CA GLU A 209 18.81 -8.19 0.02
C GLU A 209 18.95 -6.94 -0.84
N PRO A 210 19.64 -7.04 -1.98
CA PRO A 210 19.71 -5.92 -2.89
C PRO A 210 18.34 -5.62 -3.51
N LEU A 211 18.01 -4.35 -3.64
CA LEU A 211 16.77 -3.90 -4.28
C LEU A 211 16.59 -4.58 -5.66
N PHE A 212 15.35 -4.98 -5.94
CA PHE A 212 15.02 -5.73 -7.16
C PHE A 212 15.91 -6.96 -7.36
N ARG A 213 16.36 -7.57 -6.25
CA ARG A 213 17.28 -8.72 -6.26
C ARG A 213 18.55 -8.44 -7.06
N GLY A 214 19.08 -7.21 -6.95
CA GLY A 214 20.26 -6.77 -7.69
C GLY A 214 20.09 -6.73 -9.21
N ASN A 215 18.85 -6.75 -9.71
CA ASN A 215 18.53 -6.95 -11.13
C ASN A 215 19.11 -8.25 -11.72
N ILE A 216 19.39 -9.23 -10.88
CA ILE A 216 19.81 -10.57 -11.32
C ILE A 216 18.54 -11.37 -11.64
N TYR A 217 18.26 -11.51 -12.92
CA TYR A 217 17.12 -12.28 -13.41
C TYR A 217 17.57 -13.56 -14.10
N PRO A 218 16.76 -14.61 -14.11
CA PRO A 218 17.00 -15.77 -14.95
C PRO A 218 17.21 -15.37 -16.41
N ASP A 219 18.02 -16.15 -17.13
CA ASP A 219 18.26 -15.92 -18.55
C ASP A 219 16.94 -15.78 -19.33
N GLY A 220 16.86 -14.77 -20.18
CA GLY A 220 15.68 -14.43 -20.96
C GLY A 220 14.67 -13.49 -20.27
N PHE A 221 14.76 -13.24 -18.96
CA PHE A 221 13.84 -12.34 -18.28
C PHE A 221 13.98 -10.89 -18.75
N ASN A 222 15.18 -10.45 -19.09
CA ASN A 222 15.44 -9.12 -19.63
C ASN A 222 14.66 -8.85 -20.93
N THR A 223 14.37 -9.88 -21.71
CA THR A 223 13.57 -9.77 -22.94
C THR A 223 12.14 -9.30 -22.65
N ILE A 224 11.54 -9.77 -21.55
CA ILE A 224 10.19 -9.38 -21.14
C ILE A 224 10.19 -7.93 -20.65
N ARG A 225 11.17 -7.53 -19.85
CA ARG A 225 11.27 -6.14 -19.33
C ARG A 225 11.57 -5.11 -20.40
N ASN A 226 12.26 -5.50 -21.43
CA ASN A 226 12.61 -4.65 -22.57
C ASN A 226 11.63 -4.77 -23.74
N SER A 227 10.52 -5.50 -23.56
CA SER A 227 9.46 -5.55 -24.58
C SER A 227 8.94 -4.15 -24.83
N LYS A 228 9.02 -3.70 -26.06
CA LYS A 228 8.41 -2.44 -26.48
C LYS A 228 6.95 -2.68 -26.77
N ILE A 229 6.10 -1.74 -26.35
CA ILE A 229 4.73 -1.71 -26.84
C ILE A 229 4.81 -1.25 -28.29
N VAL A 230 4.46 -2.16 -29.20
CA VAL A 230 4.40 -1.85 -30.61
C VAL A 230 2.99 -1.33 -30.92
N VAL A 231 2.90 -0.10 -31.38
CA VAL A 231 1.66 0.50 -31.86
C VAL A 231 1.72 0.51 -33.37
N TYR A 232 0.68 -0.01 -34.03
CA TYR A 232 0.55 0.04 -35.49
C TYR A 232 -0.33 1.23 -35.88
N GLY A 233 0.13 2.00 -36.84
CA GLY A 233 -0.65 3.05 -37.47
C GLY A 233 -1.82 2.51 -38.34
N GLU A 234 -2.71 3.39 -38.78
CA GLU A 234 -3.81 3.03 -39.71
C GLU A 234 -3.29 2.44 -41.01
N ASP A 235 -2.07 2.72 -41.40
CA ASP A 235 -1.36 2.19 -42.56
C ASP A 235 -0.71 0.81 -42.31
N GLY A 236 -0.88 0.24 -41.11
CA GLY A 236 -0.30 -1.04 -40.72
C GLY A 236 1.21 -1.00 -40.42
N ASN A 237 1.84 0.16 -40.43
CA ASN A 237 3.24 0.31 -40.11
C ASN A 237 3.46 0.51 -38.59
N GLU A 238 4.57 0.00 -38.06
CA GLU A 238 4.97 0.20 -36.67
C GLU A 238 5.25 1.68 -36.40
N ILE A 239 4.53 2.25 -35.41
CA ILE A 239 4.89 3.53 -34.81
C ILE A 239 5.85 3.24 -33.66
N ILE A 240 7.11 3.49 -33.84
CA ILE A 240 8.11 3.39 -32.75
C ILE A 240 8.00 4.64 -31.89
N SER A 241 7.62 4.48 -30.63
CA SER A 241 7.64 5.55 -29.62
C SER A 241 8.95 5.57 -28.85
#